data_961fe1ff2e4b10db7911dd57a519bcd3
#
_entry.id   961fe1ff2e4b10db7911dd57a519bcd3
#
_cell.length_a   1.000
_cell.length_b   1.000
_cell.length_c   1.000
_cell.angle_alpha   90.00
_cell.angle_beta   90.00
_cell.angle_gamma   90.00
#
_symmetry.space_group_name_H-M   'P 1'
#
loop_
_entity.id
_entity.type
_entity.pdbx_description
1 polymer ?
#
loop_
_entity_poly.entity_id
_entity_poly.type
_entity_poly.pdbx_seq_one_letter_code
_entity_poly.pdbx_strand_id
1 'polypeptide(L)'
;MTARTRQRFALTVALLAALATLAGAALAPGGAGAAPKPTPTPTGPGNEGGTPLLRDVIESTGRGYVEAQAAVATSRKRQLQLTLELQKVEQQIEALRPQVSAVAASAYRTGRIGPMMVLLNSSSPDTFIERAEGLDMLAQYDNSRVRELNEALEQANRAKAAIDAEVVAERKQLTAMAKQKAEAERALELVGGKRTGGFVSAVSPVARQAPRNDDGSWPRQSCSESDPTTSGCITPRMLFALKETQRLGFKRFVSCFRPSGPYEHPKGRACDFSAERNGFGGDAHGDDKLYGNNLAAFLVRNADRLGVMYVIWYRQIWMPATGWHSYGGAYGDPSSDHTNHVHLSVL
;
A
#
# COMPACT_ATOMS: atom_id res chain seq x y z
N MET A 1 -4.17 -50.61 -10.53
CA MET A 1 -3.09 -51.12 -9.65
C MET A 1 -2.40 -49.92 -9.08
N THR A 2 -2.52 -49.73 -7.97
CA THR A 2 -2.17 -49.64 -6.52
C THR A 2 -2.09 -48.17 -6.09
N ALA A 3 -2.94 -47.60 -5.30
CA ALA A 3 -3.24 -47.77 -3.86
C ALA A 3 -2.22 -47.12 -2.91
N ARG A 4 -2.77 -46.11 -2.15
CA ARG A 4 -2.44 -45.75 -0.74
C ARG A 4 -1.10 -44.99 -0.48
N THR A 5 -1.14 -43.89 0.27
CA THR A 5 -1.28 -43.94 1.75
C THR A 5 -1.68 -42.56 2.33
N ARG A 6 -2.73 -42.56 3.17
CA ARG A 6 -3.08 -41.48 4.10
C ARG A 6 -2.22 -41.62 5.37
N GLN A 7 -1.65 -40.56 5.87
CA GLN A 7 -1.14 -40.51 7.25
C GLN A 7 -1.89 -39.42 8.06
N ARG A 8 -2.65 -39.89 9.01
CA ARG A 8 -3.26 -39.13 10.12
C ARG A 8 -2.20 -38.96 11.20
N PHE A 9 -2.03 -37.76 11.74
CA PHE A 9 -1.37 -37.61 13.05
C PHE A 9 -2.39 -37.12 14.07
N ALA A 10 -2.47 -37.89 15.14
CA ALA A 10 -3.35 -37.71 16.27
C ALA A 10 -2.71 -36.77 17.31
N LEU A 11 -3.60 -35.97 17.93
CA LEU A 11 -3.32 -35.17 19.12
C LEU A 11 -3.02 -36.10 20.33
N THR A 12 -2.02 -35.71 21.13
CA THR A 12 -1.92 -36.12 22.53
C THR A 12 -1.85 -34.89 23.42
N VAL A 13 -2.88 -34.79 24.26
CA VAL A 13 -3.00 -33.86 25.39
C VAL A 13 -2.26 -34.48 26.57
N ALA A 14 -1.39 -33.73 27.24
CA ALA A 14 -0.85 -34.08 28.53
C ALA A 14 -1.15 -32.96 29.53
N LEU A 15 -2.07 -33.29 30.46
CA LEU A 15 -2.31 -32.55 31.71
C LEU A 15 -1.17 -32.92 32.70
N LEU A 16 -0.63 -31.91 33.37
CA LEU A 16 0.10 -32.11 34.63
C LEU A 16 -0.32 -31.00 35.61
N ALA A 17 -1.02 -31.47 36.63
CA ALA A 17 -1.32 -30.75 37.86
C ALA A 17 -0.16 -30.92 38.84
N ALA A 18 0.27 -29.89 39.56
CA ALA A 18 1.11 -29.99 40.73
C ALA A 18 0.71 -28.97 41.79
N LEU A 19 0.59 -29.50 42.98
CA LEU A 19 0.03 -28.97 44.22
C LEU A 19 0.85 -27.82 44.86
N ALA A 20 0.09 -27.09 45.66
CA ALA A 20 0.51 -26.07 46.61
C ALA A 20 1.41 -26.58 47.75
N THR A 21 2.33 -25.73 48.25
CA THR A 21 2.80 -25.74 49.65
C THR A 21 2.87 -24.30 50.17
N LEU A 22 2.08 -24.06 51.22
CA LEU A 22 2.19 -22.90 52.10
C LEU A 22 3.45 -23.05 52.98
N ALA A 23 4.22 -21.98 53.11
CA ALA A 23 5.09 -21.76 54.26
C ALA A 23 5.03 -20.27 54.66
N GLY A 24 4.52 -20.03 55.85
CA GLY A 24 4.44 -18.71 56.47
C GLY A 24 5.79 -18.32 57.06
N ALA A 25 6.12 -17.05 57.04
CA ALA A 25 7.20 -16.46 57.85
C ALA A 25 6.87 -15.05 58.25
N ALA A 26 7.19 -14.74 59.47
CA ALA A 26 6.82 -13.72 60.41
C ALA A 26 7.10 -12.26 59.97
N LEU A 27 6.27 -11.38 60.53
CA LEU A 27 6.40 -9.93 60.54
C LEU A 27 7.60 -9.45 61.36
N ALA A 28 8.38 -8.51 60.81
CA ALA A 28 9.22 -7.58 61.54
C ALA A 28 8.87 -6.13 61.13
N PRO A 29 8.71 -5.18 62.06
CA PRO A 29 8.41 -3.78 61.71
C PRO A 29 9.70 -3.04 61.41
N GLY A 30 9.92 -2.63 60.18
CA GLY A 30 11.06 -1.81 59.75
C GLY A 30 10.60 -0.50 59.11
N GLY A 31 11.18 0.58 59.57
CA GLY A 31 10.92 1.98 59.41
C GLY A 31 10.42 2.49 58.06
N ALA A 32 9.49 3.40 58.12
CA ALA A 32 8.99 4.18 56.99
C ALA A 32 10.06 5.16 56.47
N GLY A 33 10.85 4.73 55.52
CA GLY A 33 11.59 5.61 54.63
C GLY A 33 10.64 6.09 53.53
N ALA A 34 10.37 7.39 53.46
CA ALA A 34 9.60 8.00 52.40
C ALA A 34 10.29 7.72 51.06
N ALA A 35 9.66 6.88 50.23
CA ALA A 35 10.09 6.68 48.88
C ALA A 35 10.03 8.01 48.10
N PRO A 36 11.02 8.36 47.29
CA PRO A 36 10.96 9.52 46.44
C PRO A 36 9.73 9.41 45.54
N LYS A 37 8.92 10.47 45.54
CA LYS A 37 7.75 10.63 44.69
C LYS A 37 8.22 10.41 43.24
N PRO A 38 7.65 9.45 42.47
CA PRO A 38 8.02 9.31 41.11
C PRO A 38 7.72 10.60 40.34
N THR A 39 8.72 11.17 39.71
CA THR A 39 8.55 12.26 38.75
C THR A 39 7.56 11.77 37.70
N PRO A 40 6.46 12.49 37.42
CA PRO A 40 5.54 12.06 36.41
C PRO A 40 6.27 12.05 35.05
N THR A 41 6.54 10.86 34.53
CA THR A 41 6.89 10.69 33.15
C THR A 41 5.72 11.26 32.33
N PRO A 42 5.94 12.06 31.29
CA PRO A 42 4.86 12.56 30.46
C PRO A 42 4.23 11.32 29.77
N THR A 43 3.19 10.80 30.36
CA THR A 43 2.36 9.76 29.76
C THR A 43 1.58 10.42 28.64
N GLY A 44 1.67 9.86 27.44
CA GLY A 44 0.76 10.21 26.34
C GLY A 44 -0.70 10.08 26.79
N PRO A 45 -1.67 10.55 25.99
CA PRO A 45 -3.08 10.45 26.35
C PRO A 45 -3.42 8.98 26.59
N GLY A 46 -3.83 8.66 27.81
CA GLY A 46 -3.93 7.27 28.27
C GLY A 46 -5.08 6.45 27.68
N ASN A 47 -6.03 7.11 27.02
CA ASN A 47 -7.24 6.48 26.49
C ASN A 47 -7.61 7.09 25.14
N GLU A 48 -7.71 6.23 24.11
CA GLU A 48 -8.13 6.64 22.77
C GLU A 48 -9.64 6.47 22.52
N GLY A 49 -10.41 6.04 23.51
CA GLY A 49 -11.83 5.77 23.35
C GLY A 49 -12.12 4.58 22.44
N GLY A 50 -13.38 4.41 22.06
CA GLY A 50 -13.84 3.36 21.14
C GLY A 50 -14.01 2.00 21.78
N THR A 51 -14.89 1.19 21.18
CA THR A 51 -15.07 -0.21 21.56
C THR A 51 -14.05 -1.10 20.84
N PRO A 52 -13.66 -2.28 21.39
CA PRO A 52 -12.77 -3.21 20.72
C PRO A 52 -13.22 -3.54 19.29
N LEU A 53 -14.52 -3.82 19.09
CA LEU A 53 -15.08 -4.13 17.78
C LEU A 53 -14.91 -3.00 16.77
N LEU A 54 -15.19 -1.75 17.17
CA LEU A 54 -15.03 -0.59 16.30
C LEU A 54 -13.56 -0.43 15.84
N ARG A 55 -12.64 -0.64 16.76
CA ARG A 55 -11.20 -0.55 16.48
C ARG A 55 -10.71 -1.58 15.47
N ASP A 56 -11.08 -2.83 15.70
CA ASP A 56 -10.69 -3.94 14.81
C ASP A 56 -11.24 -3.71 13.39
N VAL A 57 -12.46 -3.19 13.29
CA VAL A 57 -13.06 -2.84 12.00
C VAL A 57 -12.35 -1.64 11.37
N ILE A 58 -12.06 -0.57 12.11
CA ILE A 58 -11.33 0.60 11.60
C ILE A 58 -9.93 0.20 11.10
N GLU A 59 -9.19 -0.61 11.88
CA GLU A 59 -7.86 -1.08 11.47
C GLU A 59 -7.93 -1.95 10.21
N SER A 60 -8.77 -2.97 10.21
CA SER A 60 -8.85 -3.92 9.10
C SER A 60 -9.38 -3.27 7.82
N THR A 61 -10.44 -2.48 7.92
CA THR A 61 -11.03 -1.80 6.76
C THR A 61 -10.15 -0.65 6.27
N GLY A 62 -9.57 0.13 7.17
CA GLY A 62 -8.66 1.22 6.83
C GLY A 62 -7.43 0.71 6.08
N ARG A 63 -6.77 -0.32 6.60
CA ARG A 63 -5.64 -0.98 5.95
C ARG A 63 -6.02 -1.58 4.61
N GLY A 64 -7.06 -2.41 4.57
CA GLY A 64 -7.50 -3.08 3.35
C GLY A 64 -7.89 -2.09 2.24
N TYR A 65 -8.50 -0.97 2.60
CA TYR A 65 -8.85 0.08 1.63
C TYR A 65 -7.62 0.76 1.05
N VAL A 66 -6.66 1.18 1.87
CA VAL A 66 -5.45 1.90 1.41
C VAL A 66 -4.54 0.97 0.59
N GLU A 67 -4.42 -0.29 0.98
CA GLU A 67 -3.68 -1.31 0.20
C GLU A 67 -4.34 -1.55 -1.17
N ALA A 68 -5.66 -1.70 -1.22
CA ALA A 68 -6.40 -1.86 -2.47
C ALA A 68 -6.31 -0.60 -3.35
N GLN A 69 -6.36 0.59 -2.78
CA GLN A 69 -6.16 1.86 -3.50
C GLN A 69 -4.78 1.92 -4.16
N ALA A 70 -3.73 1.55 -3.44
CA ALA A 70 -2.38 1.48 -3.99
C ALA A 70 -2.28 0.45 -5.13
N ALA A 71 -2.91 -0.73 -4.98
CA ALA A 71 -2.94 -1.76 -6.01
C ALA A 71 -3.67 -1.30 -7.28
N VAL A 72 -4.78 -0.56 -7.16
CA VAL A 72 -5.48 0.06 -8.31
C VAL A 72 -4.56 1.04 -9.05
N ALA A 73 -3.85 1.91 -8.30
CA ALA A 73 -2.93 2.88 -8.90
C ALA A 73 -1.78 2.17 -9.66
N THR A 74 -1.23 1.10 -9.09
CA THR A 74 -0.20 0.26 -9.70
C THR A 74 -0.70 -0.40 -10.98
N SER A 75 -1.87 -1.04 -10.93
CA SER A 75 -2.46 -1.71 -12.09
C SER A 75 -2.72 -0.72 -13.25
N ARG A 76 -3.24 0.47 -12.96
CA ARG A 76 -3.44 1.54 -13.97
C ARG A 76 -2.14 2.00 -14.60
N LYS A 77 -1.09 2.20 -13.80
CA LYS A 77 0.24 2.55 -14.32
C LYS A 77 0.75 1.48 -15.28
N ARG A 78 0.60 0.21 -14.90
CA ARG A 78 1.04 -0.94 -15.71
C ARG A 78 0.23 -1.08 -16.99
N GLN A 79 -1.10 -0.89 -16.94
CA GLN A 79 -1.96 -0.84 -18.12
C GLN A 79 -1.48 0.23 -19.11
N LEU A 80 -1.14 1.44 -18.61
CA LEU A 80 -0.62 2.51 -19.47
C LEU A 80 0.70 2.11 -20.14
N GLN A 81 1.65 1.52 -19.39
CA GLN A 81 2.93 1.07 -19.94
C GLN A 81 2.73 0.00 -21.03
N LEU A 82 1.90 -1.01 -20.76
CA LEU A 82 1.58 -2.06 -21.71
C LEU A 82 0.86 -1.52 -22.95
N THR A 83 0.01 -0.53 -22.81
CA THR A 83 -0.68 0.12 -23.93
C THR A 83 0.31 0.85 -24.85
N LEU A 84 1.28 1.57 -24.27
CA LEU A 84 2.33 2.24 -25.04
C LEU A 84 3.25 1.23 -25.75
N GLU A 85 3.56 0.12 -25.10
CA GLU A 85 4.32 -0.97 -25.71
C GLU A 85 3.55 -1.61 -26.88
N LEU A 86 2.26 -1.90 -26.68
CA LEU A 86 1.39 -2.43 -27.72
C LEU A 86 1.32 -1.48 -28.93
N GLN A 87 1.14 -0.19 -28.74
CA GLN A 87 1.12 0.79 -29.82
C GLN A 87 2.42 0.77 -30.63
N LYS A 88 3.58 0.65 -29.97
CA LYS A 88 4.87 0.55 -30.64
C LYS A 88 4.97 -0.73 -31.49
N VAL A 89 4.52 -1.86 -30.97
CA VAL A 89 4.52 -3.12 -31.67
C VAL A 89 3.53 -3.11 -32.84
N GLU A 90 2.36 -2.52 -32.69
CA GLU A 90 1.39 -2.34 -33.77
C GLU A 90 1.95 -1.49 -34.92
N GLN A 91 2.73 -0.44 -34.63
CA GLN A 91 3.45 0.33 -35.65
C GLN A 91 4.48 -0.53 -36.39
N GLN A 92 5.21 -1.41 -35.67
CA GLN A 92 6.12 -2.38 -36.32
C GLN A 92 5.39 -3.34 -37.25
N ILE A 93 4.24 -3.87 -36.83
CA ILE A 93 3.41 -4.76 -37.64
C ILE A 93 2.96 -4.05 -38.92
N GLU A 94 2.49 -2.79 -38.81
CA GLU A 94 2.08 -2.02 -39.99
C GLU A 94 3.24 -1.73 -40.96
N ALA A 95 4.46 -1.55 -40.47
CA ALA A 95 5.65 -1.39 -41.29
C ALA A 95 6.12 -2.68 -41.98
N LEU A 96 5.96 -3.83 -41.33
CA LEU A 96 6.37 -5.15 -41.84
C LEU A 96 5.34 -5.77 -42.79
N ARG A 97 4.06 -5.51 -42.61
CA ARG A 97 2.96 -6.10 -43.38
C ARG A 97 3.11 -5.90 -44.89
N PRO A 98 3.41 -4.70 -45.45
CA PRO A 98 3.60 -4.55 -46.88
C PRO A 98 4.82 -5.32 -47.41
N GLN A 99 5.90 -5.42 -46.63
CA GLN A 99 7.10 -6.15 -46.99
C GLN A 99 6.81 -7.65 -47.14
N VAL A 100 6.17 -8.27 -46.13
CA VAL A 100 5.76 -9.67 -46.14
C VAL A 100 4.72 -9.94 -47.25
N SER A 101 3.79 -8.97 -47.48
CA SER A 101 2.83 -9.07 -48.56
C SER A 101 3.51 -9.09 -49.93
N ALA A 102 4.57 -8.29 -50.13
CA ALA A 102 5.37 -8.31 -51.36
C ALA A 102 6.10 -9.67 -51.59
N VAL A 103 6.68 -10.22 -50.53
CA VAL A 103 7.29 -11.54 -50.51
C VAL A 103 6.25 -12.60 -50.92
N ALA A 104 5.10 -12.63 -50.28
CA ALA A 104 4.02 -13.56 -50.58
C ALA A 104 3.50 -13.43 -52.02
N ALA A 105 3.30 -12.19 -52.50
CA ALA A 105 2.88 -11.93 -53.88
C ALA A 105 3.93 -12.36 -54.93
N SER A 106 5.21 -12.18 -54.62
CA SER A 106 6.32 -12.67 -55.44
C SER A 106 6.33 -14.19 -55.50
N ALA A 107 6.31 -14.85 -54.35
CA ALA A 107 6.26 -16.32 -54.26
C ALA A 107 5.03 -16.92 -54.98
N TYR A 108 3.88 -16.27 -54.89
CA TYR A 108 2.67 -16.71 -55.58
C TYR A 108 2.79 -16.59 -57.11
N ARG A 109 3.35 -15.51 -57.66
CA ARG A 109 3.50 -15.27 -59.09
C ARG A 109 4.56 -16.14 -59.75
N THR A 110 5.70 -16.30 -59.08
CA THR A 110 6.85 -17.02 -59.62
C THR A 110 6.83 -18.54 -59.31
N GLY A 111 6.07 -18.92 -58.27
CA GLY A 111 5.99 -20.31 -57.80
C GLY A 111 7.36 -20.86 -57.43
N ARG A 112 7.45 -22.17 -57.28
CA ARG A 112 8.73 -22.89 -56.99
C ARG A 112 9.69 -22.93 -58.18
N ILE A 113 9.21 -22.63 -59.38
CA ILE A 113 10.00 -22.74 -60.62
C ILE A 113 10.84 -21.47 -60.83
N GLY A 114 10.45 -20.31 -60.31
CA GLY A 114 11.14 -19.04 -60.53
C GLY A 114 12.63 -19.05 -60.17
N PRO A 115 13.02 -19.44 -58.96
CA PRO A 115 14.43 -19.54 -58.57
C PRO A 115 15.21 -20.57 -59.41
N MET A 116 14.58 -21.69 -59.76
CA MET A 116 15.20 -22.69 -60.61
C MET A 116 15.48 -22.16 -62.03
N MET A 117 14.56 -21.42 -62.64
CA MET A 117 14.76 -20.79 -63.94
C MET A 117 15.90 -19.78 -63.94
N VAL A 118 16.07 -19.02 -62.85
CA VAL A 118 17.20 -18.07 -62.67
C VAL A 118 18.53 -18.83 -62.71
N LEU A 119 18.64 -19.97 -62.05
CA LEU A 119 19.86 -20.80 -62.03
C LEU A 119 20.13 -21.47 -63.37
N LEU A 120 19.09 -22.06 -64.01
CA LEU A 120 19.22 -22.76 -65.30
C LEU A 120 19.58 -21.85 -66.49
N ASN A 121 19.30 -20.52 -66.34
CA ASN A 121 19.68 -19.54 -67.36
C ASN A 121 21.07 -18.95 -67.13
N SER A 122 21.99 -19.63 -66.45
CA SER A 122 23.36 -19.22 -66.25
C SER A 122 24.24 -19.57 -67.43
N SER A 123 25.13 -18.62 -67.82
CA SER A 123 26.00 -18.75 -68.98
C SER A 123 27.33 -19.42 -68.67
N SER A 124 27.72 -19.52 -67.39
CA SER A 124 28.94 -20.14 -66.90
C SER A 124 28.77 -20.69 -65.48
N PRO A 125 29.69 -21.60 -65.02
CA PRO A 125 29.71 -22.07 -63.66
C PRO A 125 29.78 -20.93 -62.61
N ASP A 126 30.58 -19.92 -62.86
CA ASP A 126 30.79 -18.76 -61.97
C ASP A 126 29.49 -17.96 -61.84
N THR A 127 28.80 -17.68 -62.95
CA THR A 127 27.53 -16.96 -62.91
C THR A 127 26.42 -17.81 -62.26
N PHE A 128 26.51 -19.12 -62.29
CA PHE A 128 25.58 -20.02 -61.57
C PHE A 128 25.78 -19.88 -60.05
N ILE A 129 27.05 -19.86 -59.57
CA ILE A 129 27.37 -19.72 -58.16
C ILE A 129 26.92 -18.35 -57.65
N GLU A 130 27.26 -17.25 -58.35
CA GLU A 130 26.81 -15.90 -57.98
C GLU A 130 25.30 -15.77 -57.88
N ARG A 131 24.55 -16.36 -58.78
CA ARG A 131 23.08 -16.38 -58.75
C ARG A 131 22.54 -17.23 -57.62
N ALA A 132 23.18 -18.35 -57.30
CA ALA A 132 22.78 -19.21 -56.19
C ALA A 132 22.99 -18.47 -54.86
N GLU A 133 24.12 -17.79 -54.66
CA GLU A 133 24.38 -16.95 -53.50
C GLU A 133 23.37 -15.79 -53.36
N GLY A 134 23.06 -15.11 -54.47
CA GLY A 134 22.06 -14.05 -54.51
C GLY A 134 20.66 -14.55 -54.13
N LEU A 135 20.27 -15.74 -54.60
CA LEU A 135 18.98 -16.34 -54.22
C LEU A 135 18.96 -16.75 -52.75
N ASP A 136 20.07 -17.27 -52.22
CA ASP A 136 20.16 -17.62 -50.80
C ASP A 136 20.04 -16.38 -49.90
N MET A 137 20.76 -15.29 -50.22
CA MET A 137 20.62 -14.01 -49.52
C MET A 137 19.19 -13.47 -49.55
N LEU A 138 18.51 -13.54 -50.72
CA LEU A 138 17.12 -13.12 -50.85
C LEU A 138 16.20 -13.99 -50.00
N ALA A 139 16.36 -15.30 -50.00
CA ALA A 139 15.57 -16.21 -49.19
C ALA A 139 15.78 -16.00 -47.70
N GLN A 140 17.03 -15.72 -47.26
CA GLN A 140 17.31 -15.37 -45.88
C GLN A 140 16.64 -14.03 -45.49
N TYR A 141 16.71 -13.00 -46.32
CA TYR A 141 16.04 -11.73 -46.13
C TYR A 141 14.51 -11.92 -46.01
N ASP A 142 13.89 -12.61 -46.96
CA ASP A 142 12.45 -12.85 -46.95
C ASP A 142 12.00 -13.63 -45.71
N ASN A 143 12.77 -14.67 -45.35
CA ASN A 143 12.51 -15.44 -44.14
C ASN A 143 12.65 -14.58 -42.84
N SER A 144 13.60 -13.62 -42.81
CA SER A 144 13.74 -12.73 -41.67
C SER A 144 12.50 -11.84 -41.53
N ARG A 145 11.96 -11.29 -42.60
CA ARG A 145 10.76 -10.44 -42.58
C ARG A 145 9.52 -11.17 -42.08
N VAL A 146 9.35 -12.44 -42.54
CA VAL A 146 8.25 -13.29 -42.06
C VAL A 146 8.40 -13.60 -40.57
N ARG A 147 9.62 -13.91 -40.10
CA ARG A 147 9.86 -14.14 -38.67
C ARG A 147 9.60 -12.87 -37.85
N GLU A 148 10.13 -11.71 -38.25
CA GLU A 148 9.93 -10.43 -37.55
C GLU A 148 8.45 -10.08 -37.43
N LEU A 149 7.65 -10.30 -38.49
CA LEU A 149 6.20 -10.10 -38.44
C LEU A 149 5.52 -11.05 -37.45
N ASN A 150 5.87 -12.32 -37.47
CA ASN A 150 5.29 -13.32 -36.55
C ASN A 150 5.65 -13.00 -35.10
N GLU A 151 6.91 -12.65 -34.81
CA GLU A 151 7.36 -12.23 -33.46
C GLU A 151 6.62 -11.00 -33.00
N ALA A 152 6.44 -9.99 -33.86
CA ALA A 152 5.67 -8.79 -33.53
C ALA A 152 4.18 -9.11 -33.26
N LEU A 153 3.55 -9.97 -34.03
CA LEU A 153 2.17 -10.44 -33.80
C LEU A 153 2.03 -11.17 -32.46
N GLU A 154 2.97 -12.05 -32.15
CA GLU A 154 2.98 -12.74 -30.84
C GLU A 154 3.19 -11.76 -29.67
N GLN A 155 4.09 -10.79 -29.85
CA GLN A 155 4.32 -9.76 -28.84
C GLN A 155 3.07 -8.91 -28.63
N ALA A 156 2.37 -8.49 -29.68
CA ALA A 156 1.11 -7.78 -29.60
C ALA A 156 0.04 -8.59 -28.85
N ASN A 157 -0.07 -9.88 -29.13
CA ASN A 157 -1.02 -10.77 -28.46
C ASN A 157 -0.69 -10.93 -26.96
N ARG A 158 0.60 -11.09 -26.62
CA ARG A 158 1.04 -11.12 -25.21
C ARG A 158 0.74 -9.80 -24.48
N ALA A 159 0.99 -8.65 -25.12
CA ALA A 159 0.69 -7.35 -24.54
C ALA A 159 -0.82 -7.18 -24.31
N LYS A 160 -1.68 -7.56 -25.25
CA LYS A 160 -3.15 -7.53 -25.10
C LYS A 160 -3.61 -8.40 -23.94
N ALA A 161 -3.13 -9.63 -23.85
CA ALA A 161 -3.47 -10.54 -22.75
C ALA A 161 -3.01 -10.00 -21.39
N ALA A 162 -1.84 -9.34 -21.33
CA ALA A 162 -1.34 -8.70 -20.10
C ALA A 162 -2.21 -7.50 -19.70
N ILE A 163 -2.66 -6.68 -20.65
CA ILE A 163 -3.61 -5.57 -20.37
C ILE A 163 -4.92 -6.11 -19.80
N ASP A 164 -5.48 -7.17 -20.41
CA ASP A 164 -6.73 -7.78 -19.95
C ASP A 164 -6.58 -8.32 -18.51
N ALA A 165 -5.44 -8.95 -18.18
CA ALA A 165 -5.15 -9.43 -16.85
C ALA A 165 -5.08 -8.29 -15.82
N GLU A 166 -4.45 -7.15 -16.16
CA GLU A 166 -4.40 -5.97 -15.31
C GLU A 166 -5.79 -5.33 -15.11
N VAL A 167 -6.65 -5.31 -16.15
CA VAL A 167 -8.05 -4.85 -16.02
C VAL A 167 -8.84 -5.72 -15.05
N VAL A 168 -8.66 -7.04 -15.10
CA VAL A 168 -9.30 -7.96 -14.16
C VAL A 168 -8.79 -7.73 -12.73
N ALA A 169 -7.48 -7.55 -12.56
CA ALA A 169 -6.86 -7.25 -11.27
C ALA A 169 -7.39 -5.92 -10.69
N GLU A 170 -7.47 -4.86 -11.50
CA GLU A 170 -8.04 -3.57 -11.10
C GLU A 170 -9.49 -3.72 -10.61
N ARG A 171 -10.34 -4.41 -11.37
CA ARG A 171 -11.75 -4.64 -10.99
C ARG A 171 -11.87 -5.36 -9.65
N LYS A 172 -11.02 -6.36 -9.41
CA LYS A 172 -10.97 -7.07 -8.13
C LYS A 172 -10.64 -6.13 -6.97
N GLN A 173 -9.67 -5.24 -7.13
CA GLN A 173 -9.29 -4.27 -6.12
C GLN A 173 -10.38 -3.21 -5.90
N LEU A 174 -11.04 -2.73 -6.95
CA LEU A 174 -12.18 -1.80 -6.82
C LEU A 174 -13.34 -2.44 -6.05
N THR A 175 -13.61 -3.72 -6.26
CA THR A 175 -14.61 -4.48 -5.48
C THR A 175 -14.19 -4.60 -4.02
N ALA A 176 -12.92 -4.89 -3.74
CA ALA A 176 -12.39 -4.93 -2.38
C ALA A 176 -12.52 -3.57 -1.69
N MET A 177 -12.18 -2.46 -2.36
CA MET A 177 -12.37 -1.11 -1.83
C MET A 177 -13.83 -0.81 -1.50
N ALA A 178 -14.77 -1.17 -2.37
CA ALA A 178 -16.21 -0.97 -2.13
C ALA A 178 -16.69 -1.75 -0.91
N LYS A 179 -16.22 -3.00 -0.74
CA LYS A 179 -16.52 -3.84 0.43
C LYS A 179 -15.96 -3.20 1.71
N GLN A 180 -14.68 -2.82 1.73
CA GLN A 180 -14.04 -2.19 2.88
C GLN A 180 -14.76 -0.90 3.30
N LYS A 181 -15.13 -0.07 2.31
CA LYS A 181 -15.92 1.13 2.55
C LYS A 181 -17.26 0.82 3.22
N ALA A 182 -18.02 -0.13 2.68
CA ALA A 182 -19.33 -0.51 3.23
C ALA A 182 -19.23 -1.09 4.66
N GLU A 183 -18.18 -1.86 4.96
CA GLU A 183 -17.93 -2.39 6.30
C GLU A 183 -17.57 -1.27 7.28
N ALA A 184 -16.71 -0.33 6.87
CA ALA A 184 -16.34 0.83 7.69
C ALA A 184 -17.56 1.74 7.97
N GLU A 185 -18.39 2.02 6.96
CA GLU A 185 -19.62 2.82 7.12
C GLU A 185 -20.59 2.17 8.11
N ARG A 186 -20.81 0.85 8.01
CA ARG A 186 -21.68 0.12 8.96
C ARG A 186 -21.13 0.16 10.38
N ALA A 187 -19.82 -0.01 10.56
CA ALA A 187 -19.21 0.02 11.88
C ALA A 187 -19.32 1.40 12.54
N LEU A 188 -19.14 2.46 11.77
CA LEU A 188 -19.34 3.83 12.25
C LEU A 188 -20.81 4.08 12.63
N GLU A 189 -21.75 3.62 11.82
CA GLU A 189 -23.19 3.77 12.06
C GLU A 189 -23.64 3.08 13.35
N LEU A 190 -23.13 1.86 13.62
CA LEU A 190 -23.42 1.10 14.85
C LEU A 190 -23.01 1.81 16.13
N VAL A 191 -22.00 2.70 16.09
CA VAL A 191 -21.55 3.51 17.22
C VAL A 191 -22.09 4.93 17.19
N GLY A 192 -23.09 5.23 16.35
CA GLY A 192 -23.70 6.54 16.23
C GLY A 192 -22.86 7.57 15.45
N GLY A 193 -21.87 7.12 14.68
CA GLY A 193 -21.00 7.96 13.85
C GLY A 193 -21.75 8.57 12.66
N LYS A 194 -22.04 9.86 12.71
CA LYS A 194 -22.65 10.63 11.62
C LYS A 194 -21.58 11.30 10.78
N ARG A 195 -21.81 11.43 9.47
CA ARG A 195 -20.94 12.23 8.59
C ARG A 195 -20.84 13.66 9.09
N THR A 196 -19.64 14.22 9.04
CA THR A 196 -19.34 15.58 9.46
C THR A 196 -18.61 16.34 8.35
N GLY A 197 -18.51 17.67 8.49
CA GLY A 197 -17.76 18.52 7.55
C GLY A 197 -16.23 18.41 7.72
N GLY A 198 -15.77 17.88 8.86
CA GLY A 198 -14.36 17.73 9.18
C GLY A 198 -13.61 19.05 9.26
N PHE A 199 -12.31 18.97 8.99
CA PHE A 199 -11.39 20.11 9.05
C PHE A 199 -10.73 20.29 7.69
N VAL A 200 -10.79 21.51 7.15
CA VAL A 200 -10.25 21.87 5.85
C VAL A 200 -9.32 23.07 6.01
N SER A 201 -8.17 23.04 5.36
CA SER A 201 -7.26 24.18 5.26
C SER A 201 -6.81 24.34 3.81
N ALA A 202 -7.16 25.46 3.19
CA ALA A 202 -6.80 25.77 1.80
C ALA A 202 -5.27 25.90 1.60
N VAL A 203 -4.56 26.25 2.66
CA VAL A 203 -3.10 26.49 2.67
C VAL A 203 -2.28 25.30 3.18
N SER A 204 -2.88 24.14 3.36
CA SER A 204 -2.13 22.94 3.78
C SER A 204 -0.98 22.63 2.82
N PRO A 205 0.26 22.51 3.30
CA PRO A 205 1.41 22.18 2.45
C PRO A 205 1.33 20.74 1.92
N VAL A 206 2.09 20.46 0.86
CA VAL A 206 2.18 19.12 0.28
C VAL A 206 3.38 18.39 0.89
N ALA A 207 3.13 17.24 1.48
CA ALA A 207 4.16 16.34 2.02
C ALA A 207 4.91 15.61 0.90
N ARG A 208 6.14 15.18 1.16
CA ARG A 208 6.81 14.22 0.29
C ARG A 208 6.10 12.88 0.35
N GLN A 209 6.34 12.07 -0.70
CA GLN A 209 5.84 10.71 -0.77
C GLN A 209 6.64 9.80 0.15
N ALA A 210 5.98 9.07 1.05
CA ALA A 210 6.63 8.01 1.81
C ALA A 210 7.11 6.88 0.87
N PRO A 211 8.23 6.20 1.19
CA PRO A 211 8.76 5.13 0.37
C PRO A 211 7.74 4.03 0.11
N ARG A 212 7.67 3.60 -1.15
CA ARG A 212 6.87 2.46 -1.62
C ARG A 212 7.79 1.44 -2.30
N ASN A 213 7.30 0.23 -2.50
CA ASN A 213 7.95 -0.76 -3.36
C ASN A 213 7.95 -0.27 -4.83
N ASP A 214 8.79 -0.85 -5.68
CA ASP A 214 8.91 -0.48 -7.10
C ASP A 214 7.59 -0.65 -7.85
N ASP A 215 6.78 -1.61 -7.44
CA ASP A 215 5.43 -1.84 -7.96
C ASP A 215 4.39 -0.82 -7.45
N GLY A 216 4.77 0.10 -6.58
CA GLY A 216 3.90 1.11 -5.98
C GLY A 216 3.12 0.64 -4.76
N SER A 217 3.23 -0.62 -4.36
CA SER A 217 2.60 -1.15 -3.13
C SER A 217 3.27 -0.61 -1.87
N TRP A 218 2.55 -0.72 -0.75
CA TRP A 218 3.11 -0.35 0.55
C TRP A 218 3.95 -1.50 1.12
N PRO A 219 5.24 -1.25 1.49
CA PRO A 219 6.05 -2.26 2.15
C PRO A 219 5.46 -2.60 3.52
N ARG A 220 5.48 -3.89 3.88
CA ARG A 220 5.18 -4.32 5.24
C ARG A 220 6.29 -3.84 6.17
N GLN A 221 5.92 -3.31 7.32
CA GLN A 221 6.85 -2.73 8.28
C GLN A 221 6.55 -3.20 9.69
N SER A 222 7.59 -3.29 10.50
CA SER A 222 7.54 -3.55 11.93
C SER A 222 8.06 -2.33 12.70
N CYS A 223 7.91 -2.34 14.03
CA CYS A 223 8.46 -1.36 14.95
C CYS A 223 9.98 -1.54 15.03
N SER A 224 10.74 -0.94 14.12
CA SER A 224 12.19 -1.14 13.94
C SER A 224 13.03 0.13 14.09
N GLU A 225 12.39 1.29 14.03
CA GLU A 225 13.06 2.57 14.19
C GLU A 225 12.93 3.07 15.63
N SER A 226 13.98 3.67 16.19
CA SER A 226 13.88 4.34 17.49
C SER A 226 12.87 5.47 17.43
N ASP A 227 11.95 5.51 18.39
CA ASP A 227 10.99 6.61 18.50
C ASP A 227 11.70 7.86 19.07
N PRO A 228 11.77 8.97 18.32
CA PRO A 228 12.42 10.19 18.81
C PRO A 228 11.59 10.92 19.90
N THR A 229 10.38 10.47 20.19
CA THR A 229 9.44 11.10 21.14
C THR A 229 9.28 10.31 22.43
N THR A 230 9.68 9.05 22.45
CA THR A 230 9.60 8.15 23.60
C THR A 230 10.81 7.20 23.63
N SER A 231 10.91 6.33 24.62
CA SER A 231 11.96 5.29 24.70
C SER A 231 11.63 4.02 23.89
N GLY A 232 10.55 4.02 23.10
CA GLY A 232 10.10 2.87 22.35
C GLY A 232 10.57 2.84 20.89
N CYS A 233 9.79 2.15 20.05
CA CYS A 233 10.05 2.04 18.62
C CYS A 233 8.85 2.49 17.81
N ILE A 234 9.11 2.91 16.56
CA ILE A 234 8.08 3.19 15.56
C ILE A 234 8.42 2.55 14.22
N THR A 235 7.44 2.43 13.32
CA THR A 235 7.70 1.94 11.97
C THR A 235 8.44 2.99 11.13
N PRO A 236 9.23 2.59 10.12
CA PRO A 236 9.87 3.53 9.19
C PRO A 236 8.88 4.53 8.57
N ARG A 237 7.65 4.09 8.28
CA ARG A 237 6.59 4.95 7.73
C ARG A 237 6.11 5.98 8.75
N MET A 238 5.91 5.56 10.01
CA MET A 238 5.53 6.50 11.06
C MET A 238 6.64 7.52 11.32
N LEU A 239 7.91 7.08 11.37
CA LEU A 239 9.05 7.99 11.48
C LEU A 239 9.10 8.99 10.31
N PHE A 240 8.83 8.53 9.10
CA PHE A 240 8.74 9.41 7.93
C PHE A 240 7.61 10.43 8.07
N ALA A 241 6.40 9.97 8.44
CA ALA A 241 5.23 10.83 8.61
C ALA A 241 5.46 11.88 9.71
N LEU A 242 6.06 11.47 10.85
CA LEU A 242 6.42 12.38 11.95
C LEU A 242 7.41 13.45 11.48
N LYS A 243 8.53 13.05 10.87
CA LYS A 243 9.56 13.98 10.38
C LYS A 243 9.01 14.94 9.33
N GLU A 244 8.17 14.45 8.44
CA GLU A 244 7.59 15.27 7.37
C GLU A 244 6.57 16.29 7.94
N THR A 245 5.77 15.87 8.89
CA THR A 245 4.84 16.74 9.63
C THR A 245 5.60 17.85 10.36
N GLN A 246 6.69 17.52 11.06
CA GLN A 246 7.53 18.50 11.77
C GLN A 246 8.27 19.43 10.79
N ARG A 247 8.76 18.91 9.68
CA ARG A 247 9.43 19.69 8.62
C ARG A 247 8.51 20.77 8.05
N LEU A 248 7.24 20.46 7.93
CA LEU A 248 6.22 21.37 7.36
C LEU A 248 5.57 22.30 8.38
N GLY A 249 6.14 22.39 9.59
CA GLY A 249 5.81 23.43 10.56
C GLY A 249 5.02 22.96 11.79
N PHE A 250 4.58 21.71 11.85
CA PHE A 250 3.86 21.16 13.00
C PHE A 250 4.86 20.60 14.03
N LYS A 251 5.41 21.47 14.89
CA LYS A 251 6.54 21.18 15.79
C LYS A 251 6.21 21.16 17.27
N ARG A 252 4.93 21.14 17.63
CA ARG A 252 4.50 21.06 19.04
C ARG A 252 4.81 19.67 19.60
N PHE A 253 4.55 19.46 20.88
CA PHE A 253 4.82 18.20 21.57
C PHE A 253 4.16 17.00 20.86
N VAL A 254 4.88 15.87 20.77
CA VAL A 254 4.40 14.63 20.18
C VAL A 254 4.78 13.45 21.05
N SER A 255 3.92 12.45 21.15
CA SER A 255 4.21 11.16 21.77
C SER A 255 3.73 10.03 20.85
N CYS A 256 4.60 9.09 20.48
CA CYS A 256 4.27 8.05 19.53
C CYS A 256 4.09 6.68 20.21
N PHE A 257 5.16 6.03 20.63
CA PHE A 257 5.08 4.67 21.17
C PHE A 257 4.48 4.64 22.59
N ARG A 258 3.61 3.66 22.83
CA ARG A 258 3.14 3.22 24.16
C ARG A 258 3.22 1.71 24.25
N PRO A 259 3.76 1.13 25.35
CA PRO A 259 3.97 -0.33 25.45
C PRO A 259 2.69 -1.13 25.67
N SER A 260 1.57 -0.46 25.98
CA SER A 260 0.30 -1.09 26.31
C SER A 260 -0.86 -0.40 25.57
N GLY A 261 -1.94 -1.14 25.43
CA GLY A 261 -3.16 -0.68 24.76
C GLY A 261 -3.47 -1.49 23.50
N PRO A 262 -4.72 -1.47 23.09
CA PRO A 262 -5.18 -2.30 21.97
C PRO A 262 -5.03 -1.64 20.59
N TYR A 263 -4.37 -0.49 20.50
CA TYR A 263 -4.34 0.37 19.31
C TYR A 263 -3.02 0.26 18.52
N GLU A 264 -2.75 1.25 17.69
CA GLU A 264 -1.61 1.29 16.80
C GLU A 264 -0.31 1.77 17.48
N HIS A 265 -0.38 2.42 18.65
CA HIS A 265 0.79 2.87 19.40
C HIS A 265 1.74 1.74 19.81
N PRO A 266 1.26 0.61 20.39
CA PRO A 266 2.15 -0.53 20.71
C PRO A 266 2.78 -1.20 19.48
N LYS A 267 2.20 -0.98 18.30
CA LYS A 267 2.72 -1.47 17.02
C LYS A 267 3.68 -0.47 16.37
N GLY A 268 3.91 0.69 16.98
CA GLY A 268 4.74 1.77 16.45
C GLY A 268 4.17 2.46 15.21
N ARG A 269 2.85 2.40 15.02
CA ARG A 269 2.17 2.92 13.82
C ARG A 269 1.29 4.13 14.11
N ALA A 270 1.34 4.68 15.32
CA ALA A 270 0.57 5.84 15.72
C ALA A 270 1.42 6.88 16.45
N CYS A 271 1.05 8.16 16.28
CA CYS A 271 1.55 9.30 17.06
C CYS A 271 0.42 10.24 17.42
N ASP A 272 0.49 10.75 18.65
CA ASP A 272 -0.36 11.81 19.18
C ASP A 272 0.37 13.14 19.12
N PHE A 273 -0.15 14.07 18.34
CA PHE A 273 0.39 15.42 18.19
C PHE A 273 -0.40 16.37 19.08
N SER A 274 0.21 16.89 20.13
CA SER A 274 -0.45 17.82 21.04
C SER A 274 -0.93 19.08 20.33
N ALA A 275 -2.11 19.54 20.70
CA ALA A 275 -2.59 20.85 20.33
C ALA A 275 -1.86 21.97 21.11
N GLU A 276 -1.42 21.70 22.35
CA GLU A 276 -0.59 22.58 23.13
C GLU A 276 0.91 22.43 22.80
N ARG A 277 1.73 23.41 23.23
CA ARG A 277 3.17 23.45 22.89
C ARG A 277 4.00 22.41 23.63
N ASN A 278 3.70 22.21 24.94
CA ASN A 278 4.63 21.56 25.88
C ASN A 278 4.09 20.23 26.46
N GLY A 279 3.01 19.70 25.95
CA GLY A 279 2.39 18.47 26.44
C GLY A 279 0.91 18.42 26.16
N PHE A 280 0.26 17.37 26.65
CA PHE A 280 -1.18 17.18 26.51
C PHE A 280 -1.88 17.90 27.68
N GLY A 281 -2.64 18.93 27.34
CA GLY A 281 -3.45 19.69 28.29
C GLY A 281 -4.91 19.32 28.32
N GLY A 282 -5.76 20.29 28.61
CA GLY A 282 -7.21 20.17 28.52
C GLY A 282 -7.74 20.27 27.09
N ASP A 283 -9.03 20.60 26.96
CA ASP A 283 -9.63 20.85 25.65
C ASP A 283 -8.95 22.01 24.92
N ALA A 284 -8.54 21.81 23.69
CA ALA A 284 -7.93 22.88 22.92
C ALA A 284 -8.94 23.95 22.52
N HIS A 285 -8.56 25.21 22.72
CA HIS A 285 -9.34 26.38 22.36
C HIS A 285 -8.49 27.40 21.58
N GLY A 286 -9.12 28.38 20.92
CA GLY A 286 -8.44 29.47 20.22
C GLY A 286 -7.34 28.97 19.28
N ASP A 287 -6.11 29.45 19.45
CA ASP A 287 -4.95 29.13 18.60
C ASP A 287 -4.54 27.66 18.67
N ASP A 288 -4.73 26.99 19.80
CA ASP A 288 -4.42 25.57 19.94
C ASP A 288 -5.40 24.70 19.14
N LYS A 289 -6.68 25.03 19.18
CA LYS A 289 -7.69 24.40 18.33
C LYS A 289 -7.44 24.66 16.85
N LEU A 290 -7.08 25.89 16.49
CA LEU A 290 -6.73 26.24 15.11
C LEU A 290 -5.51 25.45 14.61
N TYR A 291 -4.49 25.30 15.48
CA TYR A 291 -3.33 24.47 15.17
C TYR A 291 -3.74 23.01 14.91
N GLY A 292 -4.55 22.41 15.78
CA GLY A 292 -5.07 21.06 15.59
C GLY A 292 -5.92 20.92 14.31
N ASN A 293 -6.77 21.88 14.00
CA ASN A 293 -7.54 21.90 12.77
C ASN A 293 -6.65 21.90 11.52
N ASN A 294 -5.62 22.75 11.51
CA ASN A 294 -4.67 22.83 10.39
C ASN A 294 -3.84 21.56 10.25
N LEU A 295 -3.42 20.95 11.37
CA LEU A 295 -2.69 19.69 11.37
C LEU A 295 -3.57 18.53 10.85
N ALA A 296 -4.79 18.40 11.35
CA ALA A 296 -5.73 17.38 10.89
C ALA A 296 -6.02 17.53 9.38
N ALA A 297 -6.26 18.74 8.91
CA ALA A 297 -6.45 19.04 7.49
C ALA A 297 -5.19 18.70 6.66
N PHE A 298 -4.00 18.99 7.16
CA PHE A 298 -2.73 18.62 6.52
C PHE A 298 -2.57 17.12 6.38
N LEU A 299 -2.81 16.35 7.45
CA LEU A 299 -2.68 14.89 7.44
C LEU A 299 -3.66 14.23 6.45
N VAL A 300 -4.90 14.71 6.45
CA VAL A 300 -5.94 14.23 5.51
C VAL A 300 -5.59 14.55 4.06
N ARG A 301 -5.15 15.79 3.78
CA ARG A 301 -4.73 16.16 2.43
C ARG A 301 -3.58 15.31 1.89
N ASN A 302 -2.69 14.88 2.76
CA ASN A 302 -1.50 14.12 2.42
C ASN A 302 -1.64 12.61 2.72
N ALA A 303 -2.84 12.12 2.93
CA ALA A 303 -3.08 10.76 3.41
C ALA A 303 -2.48 9.69 2.50
N ASP A 304 -2.67 9.79 1.19
CA ASP A 304 -2.05 8.85 0.24
C ASP A 304 -0.53 8.94 0.23
N ARG A 305 0.03 10.14 0.42
CA ARG A 305 1.49 10.34 0.45
C ARG A 305 2.16 9.76 1.68
N LEU A 306 1.48 9.81 2.81
CA LEU A 306 1.98 9.39 4.13
C LEU A 306 1.56 7.96 4.51
N GLY A 307 0.61 7.36 3.77
CA GLY A 307 0.03 6.06 4.09
C GLY A 307 -0.87 6.09 5.31
N VAL A 308 -1.68 7.15 5.45
CA VAL A 308 -2.58 7.34 6.59
C VAL A 308 -3.72 6.32 6.55
N MET A 309 -3.94 5.64 7.67
CA MET A 309 -5.10 4.80 7.90
C MET A 309 -6.29 5.58 8.46
N TYR A 310 -6.03 6.38 9.50
CA TYR A 310 -7.04 7.26 10.06
C TYR A 310 -6.41 8.44 10.83
N VAL A 311 -7.20 9.50 11.00
CA VAL A 311 -6.89 10.67 11.80
C VAL A 311 -8.06 10.91 12.75
N ILE A 312 -7.79 11.12 14.05
CA ILE A 312 -8.83 11.51 15.00
C ILE A 312 -8.50 12.91 15.54
N TRP A 313 -9.47 13.79 15.54
CA TRP A 313 -9.37 15.12 16.10
C TRP A 313 -10.75 15.66 16.51
N TYR A 314 -10.81 16.21 17.66
CA TYR A 314 -11.95 16.96 18.17
C TYR A 314 -13.30 16.24 18.00
N ARG A 315 -13.39 15.02 18.54
CA ARG A 315 -14.55 14.11 18.45
C ARG A 315 -14.95 13.69 17.04
N GLN A 316 -13.99 13.73 16.09
CA GLN A 316 -14.21 13.30 14.73
C GLN A 316 -13.08 12.37 14.28
N ILE A 317 -13.43 11.36 13.53
CA ILE A 317 -12.50 10.42 12.87
C ILE A 317 -12.59 10.57 11.35
N TRP A 318 -11.45 10.58 10.71
CA TRP A 318 -11.34 10.52 9.27
C TRP A 318 -10.66 9.23 8.84
N MET A 319 -11.22 8.58 7.80
CA MET A 319 -10.63 7.44 7.12
C MET A 319 -10.68 7.64 5.60
N PRO A 320 -9.70 7.11 4.82
CA PRO A 320 -9.72 7.21 3.35
C PRO A 320 -10.99 6.65 2.71
N ALA A 321 -11.57 5.61 3.30
CA ALA A 321 -12.75 4.94 2.77
C ALA A 321 -14.05 5.77 2.93
N THR A 322 -14.19 6.50 4.05
CA THR A 322 -15.48 7.07 4.47
C THR A 322 -15.48 8.58 4.61
N GLY A 323 -14.29 9.21 4.74
CA GLY A 323 -14.18 10.61 5.08
C GLY A 323 -14.41 10.87 6.58
N TRP A 324 -14.78 12.10 6.92
CA TRP A 324 -15.01 12.52 8.29
C TRP A 324 -16.35 12.05 8.85
N HIS A 325 -16.29 11.49 10.08
CA HIS A 325 -17.47 11.10 10.87
C HIS A 325 -17.28 11.51 12.33
N SER A 326 -18.39 11.64 13.06
CA SER A 326 -18.31 11.78 14.53
C SER A 326 -17.68 10.52 15.12
N TYR A 327 -16.82 10.71 16.12
CA TYR A 327 -16.11 9.62 16.77
C TYR A 327 -16.89 9.13 18.00
N GLY A 328 -17.50 7.96 17.90
CA GLY A 328 -18.33 7.36 18.96
C GLY A 328 -17.53 6.78 20.14
N GLY A 329 -16.20 6.97 20.17
CA GLY A 329 -15.32 6.55 21.26
C GLY A 329 -15.03 7.62 22.29
N ALA A 330 -15.68 8.77 22.17
CA ALA A 330 -15.53 9.88 23.10
C ALA A 330 -16.25 9.62 24.44
N TYR A 331 -15.56 9.78 25.55
CA TYR A 331 -16.09 9.50 26.88
C TYR A 331 -16.21 10.74 27.79
N GLY A 332 -15.96 11.93 27.23
CA GLY A 332 -16.10 13.21 27.94
C GLY A 332 -14.81 13.71 28.60
N ASP A 333 -13.67 13.05 28.41
CA ASP A 333 -12.35 13.53 28.80
C ASP A 333 -11.53 13.98 27.59
N PRO A 334 -10.60 14.95 27.72
CA PRO A 334 -9.86 15.50 26.59
C PRO A 334 -9.06 14.45 25.78
N SER A 335 -8.61 13.38 26.41
CA SER A 335 -7.83 12.33 25.76
C SER A 335 -8.70 11.42 24.90
N SER A 336 -9.79 10.87 25.44
CA SER A 336 -10.73 10.02 24.69
C SER A 336 -11.51 10.80 23.63
N ASP A 337 -11.81 12.06 23.91
CA ASP A 337 -12.47 12.98 22.98
C ASP A 337 -11.54 13.51 21.89
N HIS A 338 -10.22 13.28 22.03
CA HIS A 338 -9.18 13.83 21.15
C HIS A 338 -9.28 15.35 20.97
N THR A 339 -9.64 16.05 22.04
CA THR A 339 -9.77 17.51 22.01
C THR A 339 -8.49 18.25 22.39
N ASN A 340 -7.48 17.52 22.90
CA ASN A 340 -6.16 18.05 23.27
C ASN A 340 -5.02 17.61 22.35
N HIS A 341 -5.27 16.68 21.43
CA HIS A 341 -4.27 16.17 20.47
C HIS A 341 -4.91 15.67 19.18
N VAL A 342 -4.14 15.72 18.11
CA VAL A 342 -4.46 15.06 16.82
C VAL A 342 -3.80 13.69 16.81
N HIS A 343 -4.61 12.63 16.76
CA HIS A 343 -4.13 11.27 16.61
C HIS A 343 -3.91 10.95 15.12
N LEU A 344 -2.76 10.39 14.80
CA LEU A 344 -2.42 9.89 13.46
C LEU A 344 -2.09 8.42 13.54
N SER A 345 -2.73 7.59 12.70
CA SER A 345 -2.33 6.20 12.45
C SER A 345 -1.97 5.98 10.98
N VAL A 346 -0.90 5.22 10.75
CA VAL A 346 -0.42 4.83 9.40
C VAL A 346 -0.42 3.31 9.22
N LEU A 347 -0.34 2.84 7.96
CA LEU A 347 -0.27 1.43 7.60
C LEU A 347 0.81 0.64 8.35
#